data_673d5d54059e8a2b7bb670ccc106d5be
#
_entry.id   673d5d54059e8a2b7bb670ccc106d5be
#
_cell.length_a   1.000
_cell.length_b   1.000
_cell.length_c   1.000
_cell.angle_alpha   90.00
_cell.angle_beta   90.00
_cell.angle_gamma   90.00
#
_symmetry.space_group_name_H-M   'P 1'
#
loop_
_entity.id
_entity.type
_entity.pdbx_description
1 polymer ?
#
loop_
_entity_poly.entity_id
_entity_poly.type
_entity_poly.pdbx_seq_one_letter_code
_entity_poly.pdbx_strand_id
1 'polypeptide(L)'
;GLFEAPFGISLAELVDEIGGGTASGRPVRAVQVGGPLGAYFPRALFDTPLDYEAFAARDGLVGHGGIVVFDDTVDMVRQARFAMEFCATESCGKCTPCRVGSVRGMEVVDKIIAGRDVASNLALLEDLCHTLRLGSLCALGGFVPFPVLSAVRHFPQDFQRP
;
A
#
# COMPACT_ATOMS: atom_id res chain seq x y z
N GLY A 1 -11.23 -12.42 -10.89
CA GLY A 1 -11.88 -12.27 -12.20
C GLY A 1 -11.88 -10.84 -12.70
N LEU A 2 -12.45 -10.63 -13.86
CA LEU A 2 -12.68 -9.30 -14.44
C LEU A 2 -14.20 -9.08 -14.47
N PHE A 3 -14.60 -7.88 -14.04
CA PHE A 3 -16.03 -7.52 -14.04
C PHE A 3 -16.17 -6.01 -14.31
N GLU A 4 -17.38 -5.60 -14.66
CA GLU A 4 -17.74 -4.20 -14.85
C GLU A 4 -18.68 -3.77 -13.72
N ALA A 5 -18.42 -2.60 -13.13
CA ALA A 5 -19.23 -2.01 -12.08
C ALA A 5 -19.35 -0.51 -12.26
N PRO A 6 -20.47 0.13 -11.92
CA PRO A 6 -20.57 1.58 -11.93
C PRO A 6 -19.72 2.19 -10.81
N PHE A 7 -19.25 3.42 -11.01
CA PHE A 7 -18.68 4.20 -9.92
C PHE A 7 -19.72 4.41 -8.81
N GLY A 8 -19.22 4.50 -7.57
CA GLY A 8 -20.06 4.63 -6.40
C GLY A 8 -20.39 3.32 -5.68
N ILE A 9 -20.11 2.16 -6.31
CA ILE A 9 -20.18 0.87 -5.60
C ILE A 9 -19.17 0.84 -4.46
N SER A 10 -19.54 0.29 -3.30
CA SER A 10 -18.64 0.24 -2.15
C SER A 10 -17.58 -0.87 -2.30
N LEU A 11 -16.44 -0.69 -1.61
CA LEU A 11 -15.45 -1.77 -1.52
C LEU A 11 -16.02 -3.03 -0.88
N ALA A 12 -16.99 -2.92 0.04
CA ALA A 12 -17.65 -4.07 0.64
C ALA A 12 -18.38 -4.90 -0.41
N GLU A 13 -19.23 -4.26 -1.24
CA GLU A 13 -19.96 -4.94 -2.31
C GLU A 13 -18.99 -5.57 -3.33
N LEU A 14 -17.93 -4.84 -3.70
CA LEU A 14 -16.91 -5.35 -4.63
C LEU A 14 -16.17 -6.58 -4.11
N VAL A 15 -15.81 -6.58 -2.83
CA VAL A 15 -15.00 -7.64 -2.22
C VAL A 15 -15.84 -8.81 -1.77
N ASP A 16 -16.96 -8.54 -1.08
CA ASP A 16 -17.73 -9.60 -0.42
C ASP A 16 -18.76 -10.22 -1.37
N GLU A 17 -19.49 -9.40 -2.15
CA GLU A 17 -20.59 -9.90 -2.98
C GLU A 17 -20.09 -10.32 -4.37
N ILE A 18 -19.33 -9.46 -5.05
CA ILE A 18 -18.84 -9.75 -6.41
C ILE A 18 -17.61 -10.66 -6.35
N GLY A 19 -16.62 -10.31 -5.48
CA GLY A 19 -15.36 -11.04 -5.37
C GLY A 19 -15.43 -12.31 -4.55
N GLY A 20 -16.41 -12.44 -3.67
CA GLY A 20 -16.59 -13.61 -2.79
C GLY A 20 -15.58 -13.69 -1.65
N GLY A 21 -14.94 -12.58 -1.29
CA GLY A 21 -14.00 -12.51 -0.16
C GLY A 21 -12.60 -13.01 -0.49
N THR A 22 -12.01 -13.80 0.40
CA THR A 22 -10.67 -14.39 0.24
C THR A 22 -10.70 -15.76 -0.39
N ALA A 23 -9.71 -16.11 -1.19
CA ALA A 23 -9.58 -17.45 -1.77
C ALA A 23 -9.40 -18.55 -0.71
N SER A 24 -8.88 -18.21 0.47
CA SER A 24 -8.69 -19.13 1.60
C SER A 24 -9.95 -19.36 2.43
N GLY A 25 -11.02 -18.56 2.24
CA GLY A 25 -12.20 -18.54 3.09
C GLY A 25 -12.00 -17.91 4.47
N ARG A 26 -10.78 -17.38 4.75
CA ARG A 26 -10.46 -16.67 5.99
C ARG A 26 -11.01 -15.23 5.94
N PRO A 27 -11.17 -14.57 7.10
CA PRO A 27 -11.61 -13.18 7.14
C PRO A 27 -10.72 -12.25 6.30
N VAL A 28 -11.33 -11.31 5.57
CA VAL A 28 -10.61 -10.26 4.86
C VAL A 28 -10.00 -9.29 5.88
N ARG A 29 -8.68 -9.12 5.83
CA ARG A 29 -7.94 -8.15 6.65
C ARG A 29 -7.79 -6.79 5.97
N ALA A 30 -7.43 -6.83 4.70
CA ALA A 30 -7.14 -5.65 3.91
C ALA A 30 -7.42 -5.89 2.43
N VAL A 31 -7.61 -4.81 1.70
CA VAL A 31 -7.55 -4.81 0.23
C VAL A 31 -6.54 -3.76 -0.23
N GLN A 32 -5.82 -4.05 -1.30
CA GLN A 32 -5.03 -3.07 -2.02
C GLN A 32 -5.77 -2.68 -3.29
N VAL A 33 -5.94 -1.38 -3.52
CA VAL A 33 -6.63 -0.87 -4.71
C VAL A 33 -5.71 0.05 -5.49
N GLY A 34 -5.66 -0.13 -6.80
CA GLY A 34 -4.92 0.73 -7.71
C GLY A 34 -3.64 0.13 -8.29
N GLY A 35 -3.39 -1.14 -8.02
CA GLY A 35 -2.19 -1.87 -8.45
C GLY A 35 -1.10 -1.96 -7.38
N PRO A 36 0.14 -2.37 -7.73
CA PRO A 36 1.22 -2.62 -6.77
C PRO A 36 1.60 -1.41 -5.91
N LEU A 37 1.32 -0.20 -6.40
CA LEU A 37 1.55 1.06 -5.69
C LEU A 37 0.25 1.69 -5.18
N GLY A 38 -0.84 0.94 -5.13
CA GLY A 38 -2.11 1.35 -4.53
C GLY A 38 -2.09 1.26 -3.00
N ALA A 39 -2.94 2.07 -2.36
CA ALA A 39 -3.08 2.07 -0.91
C ALA A 39 -3.78 0.81 -0.38
N TYR A 40 -3.48 0.45 0.86
CA TYR A 40 -4.19 -0.59 1.59
C TYR A 40 -5.37 0.01 2.36
N PHE A 41 -6.53 -0.60 2.20
CA PHE A 41 -7.77 -0.26 2.91
C PHE A 41 -8.07 -1.37 3.92
N PRO A 42 -8.12 -1.07 5.23
CA PRO A 42 -8.57 -2.02 6.25
C PRO A 42 -10.09 -2.20 6.16
N ARG A 43 -10.61 -3.28 6.74
CA ARG A 43 -12.04 -3.58 6.75
C ARG A 43 -12.92 -2.41 7.20
N ALA A 44 -12.45 -1.58 8.13
CA ALA A 44 -13.17 -0.41 8.64
C ALA A 44 -13.43 0.69 7.59
N LEU A 45 -12.77 0.62 6.43
CA LEU A 45 -12.92 1.58 5.33
C LEU A 45 -13.64 0.98 4.11
N PHE A 46 -14.29 -0.17 4.24
CA PHE A 46 -14.96 -0.85 3.12
C PHE A 46 -16.27 -0.19 2.70
N ASP A 47 -16.77 0.79 3.44
CA ASP A 47 -17.84 1.69 3.05
C ASP A 47 -17.41 2.73 1.98
N THR A 48 -16.10 2.85 1.72
CA THR A 48 -15.56 3.77 0.72
C THR A 48 -16.09 3.41 -0.68
N PRO A 49 -16.78 4.32 -1.37
CA PRO A 49 -17.26 4.07 -2.71
C PRO A 49 -16.07 4.05 -3.70
N LEU A 50 -16.14 3.21 -4.72
CA LEU A 50 -15.20 3.21 -5.84
C LEU A 50 -15.39 4.49 -6.64
N ASP A 51 -14.58 5.48 -6.33
CA ASP A 51 -14.65 6.83 -6.86
C ASP A 51 -13.31 7.52 -6.66
N TYR A 52 -12.89 8.39 -7.59
CA TYR A 52 -11.58 9.04 -7.54
C TYR A 52 -11.42 9.97 -6.33
N GLU A 53 -12.45 10.78 -6.06
CA GLU A 53 -12.46 11.75 -4.98
C GLU A 53 -12.54 11.07 -3.62
N ALA A 54 -13.37 10.05 -3.50
CA ALA A 54 -13.52 9.27 -2.26
C ALA A 54 -12.22 8.55 -1.89
N PHE A 55 -11.53 7.98 -2.88
CA PHE A 55 -10.22 7.35 -2.66
C PHE A 55 -9.14 8.38 -2.33
N ALA A 56 -9.10 9.51 -3.06
CA ALA A 56 -8.15 10.58 -2.77
C ALA A 56 -8.32 11.14 -1.35
N ALA A 57 -9.56 11.28 -0.87
CA ALA A 57 -9.85 11.70 0.50
C ALA A 57 -9.36 10.72 1.58
N ARG A 58 -9.04 9.48 1.21
CA ARG A 58 -8.48 8.42 2.06
C ARG A 58 -6.98 8.17 1.81
N ASP A 59 -6.28 9.10 1.15
CA ASP A 59 -4.90 8.92 0.69
C ASP A 59 -4.72 7.64 -0.15
N GLY A 60 -5.70 7.33 -1.00
CA GLY A 60 -5.70 6.21 -1.92
C GLY A 60 -5.85 6.67 -3.36
N LEU A 61 -5.84 5.71 -4.27
CA LEU A 61 -6.07 5.94 -5.70
C LEU A 61 -6.80 4.75 -6.31
N VAL A 62 -7.66 4.99 -7.29
CA VAL A 62 -8.32 3.95 -8.07
C VAL A 62 -7.30 3.24 -8.98
N GLY A 63 -6.29 3.99 -9.47
CA GLY A 63 -5.25 3.49 -10.35
C GLY A 63 -5.83 2.82 -11.59
N HIS A 64 -5.40 1.59 -11.88
CA HIS A 64 -5.94 0.80 -13.00
C HIS A 64 -7.16 -0.06 -12.59
N GLY A 65 -7.75 0.15 -11.42
CA GLY A 65 -8.93 -0.57 -10.94
C GLY A 65 -8.66 -1.97 -10.39
N GLY A 66 -7.40 -2.39 -10.29
CA GLY A 66 -7.05 -3.69 -9.72
C GLY A 66 -7.25 -3.72 -8.22
N ILE A 67 -7.93 -4.77 -7.72
CA ILE A 67 -8.18 -5.00 -6.30
C ILE A 67 -7.53 -6.33 -5.91
N VAL A 68 -6.64 -6.29 -4.92
CA VAL A 68 -6.03 -7.49 -4.32
C VAL A 68 -6.56 -7.64 -2.91
N VAL A 69 -7.11 -8.82 -2.60
CA VAL A 69 -7.72 -9.13 -1.30
C VAL A 69 -6.74 -9.94 -0.47
N PHE A 70 -6.49 -9.51 0.76
CA PHE A 70 -5.62 -10.18 1.73
C PHE A 70 -6.44 -10.70 2.90
N ASP A 71 -6.16 -11.93 3.29
CA ASP A 71 -6.76 -12.53 4.49
C ASP A 71 -6.00 -12.12 5.78
N ASP A 72 -6.48 -12.62 6.92
CA ASP A 72 -5.95 -12.29 8.24
C ASP A 72 -4.55 -12.84 8.54
N THR A 73 -3.95 -13.60 7.62
CA THR A 73 -2.55 -14.09 7.74
C THR A 73 -1.52 -13.12 7.15
N VAL A 74 -1.96 -12.10 6.40
CA VAL A 74 -1.05 -11.16 5.75
C VAL A 74 -0.26 -10.36 6.79
N ASP A 75 1.01 -10.15 6.49
CA ASP A 75 1.93 -9.30 7.26
C ASP A 75 2.13 -7.97 6.52
N MET A 76 1.58 -6.89 7.07
CA MET A 76 1.54 -5.60 6.37
C MET A 76 2.88 -4.88 6.34
N VAL A 77 3.81 -5.17 7.27
CA VAL A 77 5.18 -4.63 7.15
C VAL A 77 5.91 -5.27 5.96
N ARG A 78 5.65 -6.54 5.68
CA ARG A 78 6.19 -7.21 4.49
C ARG A 78 5.56 -6.69 3.20
N GLN A 79 4.30 -6.28 3.22
CA GLN A 79 3.65 -5.64 2.08
C GLN A 79 4.24 -4.25 1.81
N ALA A 80 4.53 -3.45 2.84
CA ALA A 80 5.25 -2.19 2.69
C ALA A 80 6.66 -2.40 2.11
N ARG A 81 7.37 -3.43 2.55
CA ARG A 81 8.67 -3.83 1.98
C ARG A 81 8.54 -4.19 0.50
N PHE A 82 7.52 -4.99 0.15
CA PHE A 82 7.28 -5.39 -1.23
C PHE A 82 7.04 -4.18 -2.15
N ALA A 83 6.32 -3.16 -1.70
CA ALA A 83 6.10 -1.94 -2.47
C ALA A 83 7.41 -1.21 -2.77
N MET A 84 8.32 -1.12 -1.79
CA MET A 84 9.66 -0.55 -2.00
C MET A 84 10.50 -1.40 -2.97
N GLU A 85 10.47 -2.72 -2.82
CA GLU A 85 11.19 -3.68 -3.69
C GLU A 85 10.68 -3.60 -5.14
N PHE A 86 9.36 -3.56 -5.32
CA PHE A 86 8.75 -3.37 -6.63
C PHE A 86 9.25 -2.08 -7.29
N CYS A 87 9.22 -0.95 -6.55
CA CYS A 87 9.71 0.31 -7.08
C CYS A 87 11.21 0.27 -7.38
N ALA A 88 12.03 -0.36 -6.53
CA ALA A 88 13.46 -0.50 -6.77
C ALA A 88 13.77 -1.30 -8.04
N THR A 89 12.99 -2.36 -8.30
CA THR A 89 13.13 -3.23 -9.48
C THR A 89 12.69 -2.52 -10.74
N GLU A 90 11.54 -1.84 -10.71
CA GLU A 90 10.93 -1.21 -11.88
C GLU A 90 11.48 0.21 -12.15
N SER A 91 12.33 0.75 -11.28
CA SER A 91 12.88 2.09 -11.43
C SER A 91 13.77 2.20 -12.68
N CYS A 92 13.43 3.13 -13.56
CA CYS A 92 14.23 3.44 -14.74
C CYS A 92 15.59 4.10 -14.41
N GLY A 93 15.83 4.47 -13.13
CA GLY A 93 17.07 5.09 -12.67
C GLY A 93 17.23 6.57 -12.98
N LYS A 94 16.22 7.22 -13.58
CA LYS A 94 16.34 8.62 -14.05
C LYS A 94 16.48 9.64 -12.92
N CYS A 95 15.77 9.43 -11.81
CA CYS A 95 15.80 10.36 -10.69
C CYS A 95 16.25 9.70 -9.39
N THR A 96 17.03 10.42 -8.61
CA THR A 96 17.64 9.94 -7.35
C THR A 96 16.59 9.52 -6.31
N PRO A 97 15.49 10.30 -6.06
CA PRO A 97 14.51 9.90 -5.06
C PRO A 97 13.95 8.50 -5.31
N CYS A 98 13.51 8.21 -6.53
CA CYS A 98 13.00 6.89 -6.90
C CYS A 98 14.12 5.83 -6.87
N ARG A 99 15.23 6.05 -7.58
CA ARG A 99 16.28 5.04 -7.76
C ARG A 99 16.97 4.63 -6.45
N VAL A 100 17.35 5.63 -5.65
CA VAL A 100 18.07 5.41 -4.39
C VAL A 100 17.10 5.27 -3.23
N GLY A 101 16.05 6.10 -3.20
CA GLY A 101 15.10 6.13 -2.10
C GLY A 101 14.31 4.84 -1.93
N SER A 102 13.91 4.16 -3.02
CA SER A 102 13.22 2.86 -2.92
C SER A 102 14.12 1.77 -2.32
N VAL A 103 15.40 1.73 -2.72
CA VAL A 103 16.36 0.78 -2.14
C VAL A 103 16.61 1.09 -0.65
N ARG A 104 16.80 2.37 -0.31
CA ARG A 104 16.97 2.78 1.10
C ARG A 104 15.72 2.52 1.92
N GLY A 105 14.54 2.76 1.35
CA GLY A 105 13.26 2.43 1.99
C GLY A 105 13.11 0.94 2.29
N MET A 106 13.48 0.07 1.34
CA MET A 106 13.50 -1.37 1.56
C MET A 106 14.42 -1.76 2.73
N GLU A 107 15.66 -1.22 2.77
CA GLU A 107 16.61 -1.48 3.86
C GLU A 107 16.11 -0.96 5.23
N VAL A 108 15.39 0.17 5.25
CA VAL A 108 14.78 0.71 6.47
C VAL A 108 13.66 -0.21 6.95
N VAL A 109 12.79 -0.68 6.05
CA VAL A 109 11.74 -1.64 6.41
C VAL A 109 12.34 -2.97 6.89
N ASP A 110 13.44 -3.44 6.29
CA ASP A 110 14.16 -4.63 6.76
C ASP A 110 14.70 -4.46 8.20
N LYS A 111 15.13 -3.25 8.59
CA LYS A 111 15.50 -2.96 9.99
C LYS A 111 14.30 -3.00 10.92
N ILE A 112 13.14 -2.47 10.49
CA ILE A 112 11.90 -2.52 11.26
C ILE A 112 11.47 -3.98 11.47
N ILE A 113 11.47 -4.81 10.41
CA ILE A 113 11.17 -6.24 10.47
C ILE A 113 12.11 -6.96 11.46
N ALA A 114 13.38 -6.56 11.51
CA ALA A 114 14.37 -7.11 12.42
C ALA A 114 14.30 -6.55 13.86
N GLY A 115 13.30 -5.69 14.18
CA GLY A 115 13.13 -5.07 15.50
C GLY A 115 14.22 -4.07 15.87
N ARG A 116 14.99 -3.54 14.90
CA ARG A 116 16.11 -2.62 15.16
C ARG A 116 15.65 -1.17 15.10
N ASP A 117 15.81 -0.44 16.22
CA ASP A 117 15.52 1.00 16.34
C ASP A 117 14.20 1.41 15.66
N VAL A 118 13.12 0.64 15.94
CA VAL A 118 11.84 0.69 15.20
C VAL A 118 11.29 2.11 15.10
N ALA A 119 11.26 2.85 16.22
CA ALA A 119 10.70 4.20 16.23
C ALA A 119 11.48 5.16 15.31
N SER A 120 12.81 5.14 15.37
CA SER A 120 13.67 5.97 14.53
C SER A 120 13.57 5.58 13.05
N ASN A 121 13.47 4.27 12.76
CA ASN A 121 13.33 3.79 11.39
C ASN A 121 11.92 4.06 10.81
N LEU A 122 10.87 4.09 11.63
CA LEU A 122 9.54 4.53 11.18
C LEU A 122 9.56 6.02 10.77
N ALA A 123 10.15 6.89 11.59
CA ALA A 123 10.29 8.30 11.24
C ALA A 123 11.11 8.49 9.96
N LEU A 124 12.22 7.76 9.81
CA LEU A 124 13.02 7.79 8.58
C LEU A 124 12.25 7.28 7.36
N LEU A 125 11.42 6.26 7.52
CA LEU A 125 10.57 5.72 6.44
C LEU A 125 9.56 6.77 5.96
N GLU A 126 8.94 7.52 6.88
CA GLU A 126 8.05 8.64 6.54
C GLU A 126 8.77 9.74 5.76
N ASP A 127 9.97 10.15 6.21
CA ASP A 127 10.80 11.14 5.52
C ASP A 127 11.20 10.68 4.10
N LEU A 128 11.56 9.41 3.95
CA LEU A 128 11.84 8.82 2.64
C LEU A 128 10.60 8.81 1.74
N CYS A 129 9.44 8.45 2.26
CA CYS A 129 8.18 8.50 1.53
C CYS A 129 7.86 9.94 1.07
N HIS A 130 8.06 10.93 1.95
CA HIS A 130 7.88 12.33 1.59
C HIS A 130 8.83 12.78 0.46
N THR A 131 10.10 12.38 0.56
CA THR A 131 11.12 12.64 -0.47
C THR A 131 10.75 11.98 -1.80
N LEU A 132 10.30 10.72 -1.79
CA LEU A 132 9.82 10.01 -2.97
C LEU A 132 8.64 10.73 -3.62
N ARG A 133 7.64 11.13 -2.82
CA ARG A 133 6.42 11.79 -3.30
C ARG A 133 6.70 13.13 -3.99
N LEU A 134 7.57 13.95 -3.41
CA LEU A 134 7.81 15.31 -3.90
C LEU A 134 8.97 15.41 -4.90
N GLY A 135 9.95 14.53 -4.79
CA GLY A 135 11.18 14.62 -5.58
C GLY A 135 11.23 13.70 -6.80
N SER A 136 10.34 12.70 -6.91
CA SER A 136 10.33 11.80 -8.06
C SER A 136 9.78 12.48 -9.31
N LEU A 137 10.38 12.17 -10.47
CA LEU A 137 9.98 12.77 -11.76
C LEU A 137 8.69 12.18 -12.36
N CYS A 138 8.23 11.04 -11.85
CA CYS A 138 7.03 10.37 -12.36
C CYS A 138 6.28 9.63 -11.27
N ALA A 139 5.10 9.12 -11.63
CA ALA A 139 4.20 8.40 -10.73
C ALA A 139 4.82 7.14 -10.09
N LEU A 140 5.79 6.46 -10.73
CA LEU A 140 6.37 5.26 -10.12
C LEU A 140 6.94 5.56 -8.72
N GLY A 141 7.87 6.51 -8.60
CA GLY A 141 8.41 6.90 -7.29
C GLY A 141 7.42 7.71 -6.45
N GLY A 142 6.59 8.56 -7.10
CA GLY A 142 5.61 9.39 -6.41
C GLY A 142 4.47 8.63 -5.75
N PHE A 143 4.17 7.39 -6.19
CA PHE A 143 3.07 6.56 -5.66
C PHE A 143 3.52 5.52 -4.64
N VAL A 144 4.82 5.20 -4.53
CA VAL A 144 5.33 4.29 -3.49
C VAL A 144 4.84 4.64 -2.07
N PRO A 145 4.68 5.92 -1.70
CA PRO A 145 4.15 6.27 -0.39
C PRO A 145 2.75 5.75 -0.09
N PHE A 146 1.88 5.55 -1.08
CA PHE A 146 0.52 5.06 -0.83
C PHE A 146 0.47 3.71 -0.14
N PRO A 147 1.05 2.61 -0.68
CA PRO A 147 1.04 1.33 0.02
C PRO A 147 1.86 1.37 1.31
N VAL A 148 2.98 2.07 1.36
CA VAL A 148 3.85 2.10 2.54
C VAL A 148 3.16 2.82 3.70
N LEU A 149 2.70 4.05 3.49
CA LEU A 149 2.10 4.85 4.57
C LEU A 149 0.72 4.34 4.97
N SER A 150 -0.08 3.78 4.05
CA SER A 150 -1.35 3.15 4.42
C SER A 150 -1.12 1.89 5.27
N ALA A 151 -0.08 1.09 4.99
CA ALA A 151 0.29 -0.05 5.83
C ALA A 151 0.69 0.41 7.24
N VAL A 152 1.55 1.41 7.37
CA VAL A 152 1.96 1.98 8.68
C VAL A 152 0.75 2.54 9.45
N ARG A 153 -0.09 3.32 8.77
CA ARG A 153 -1.24 4.01 9.39
C ARG A 153 -2.31 3.06 9.89
N HIS A 154 -2.68 2.08 9.07
CA HIS A 154 -3.83 1.21 9.35
C HIS A 154 -3.47 -0.08 10.07
N PHE A 155 -2.20 -0.47 10.06
CA PHE A 155 -1.72 -1.73 10.66
C PHE A 155 -0.46 -1.52 11.52
N PRO A 156 -0.46 -0.52 12.43
CA PRO A 156 0.74 -0.16 13.19
C PRO A 156 1.28 -1.32 14.04
N GLN A 157 0.42 -2.26 14.45
CA GLN A 157 0.81 -3.44 15.23
C GLN A 157 1.80 -4.36 14.49
N ASP A 158 1.76 -4.38 13.14
CA ASP A 158 2.68 -5.20 12.34
C ASP A 158 4.09 -4.60 12.30
N PHE A 159 4.22 -3.30 12.56
CA PHE A 159 5.48 -2.57 12.59
C PHE A 159 6.11 -2.47 13.98
N GLN A 160 5.40 -2.88 15.03
CA GLN A 160 5.83 -2.75 16.43
C GLN A 160 6.14 -4.11 17.07
N ARG A 161 6.30 -5.16 16.27
CA ARG A 161 6.66 -6.49 16.79
C ARG A 161 8.08 -6.47 17.37
N PRO A 162 8.28 -7.12 18.54
CA PRO A 162 9.59 -7.26 19.14
C PRO A 162 10.53 -8.16 18.31
#